data_93d68e521d128b2cbb47202bcef0b88b
#
_entry.id   93d68e521d128b2cbb47202bcef0b88b
#
_cell.length_a   1.000
_cell.length_b   1.000
_cell.length_c   1.000
_cell.angle_alpha   90.00
_cell.angle_beta   90.00
_cell.angle_gamma   90.00
#
_symmetry.space_group_name_H-M   'P 1'
#
loop_
_entity.id
_entity.type
_entity.pdbx_description
1 polymer ?
#
loop_
_entity_poly.entity_id
_entity_poly.type
_entity_poly.pdbx_seq_one_letter_code
_entity_poly.pdbx_strand_id
1 'polypeptide(L)'
;MKKFCIISLVCLAGCTSTPRNPEAWMEREINACLPTAIAFREGLRKYNVWSEVLVARWWDGKRSRGHAYTVYLYPPGKNQLWTYDSWGSYRSRAYTNNPLMVAQTANLQRNLSIDRLTAEYLK
;
A
#
# COMPACT_ATOMS: atom_id res chain seq x y z
N MET A 1 0.58 19.00 -20.96
CA MET A 1 0.09 18.96 -19.87
C MET A 1 -0.19 18.57 -19.42
N LYS A 2 -0.04 18.61 -19.93
CA LYS A 2 -0.55 18.30 -18.98
C LYS A 2 -0.90 17.83 -18.59
N LYS A 3 -0.53 17.68 -19.02
CA LYS A 3 -1.21 17.22 -18.22
C LYS A 3 -1.59 17.11 -17.72
N PHE A 4 -1.71 17.23 -18.25
CA PHE A 4 -2.65 17.07 -17.36
C PHE A 4 -3.17 17.26 -17.09
N CYS A 5 -2.59 17.03 -17.87
CA CYS A 5 -3.37 17.12 -16.98
C CYS A 5 -3.87 16.74 -16.88
N ILE A 6 -4.15 16.72 -17.19
CA ILE A 6 -4.87 16.40 -16.50
C ILE A 6 -5.38 16.21 -16.32
N ILE A 7 -5.34 16.25 -16.60
CA ILE A 7 -6.10 16.04 -15.85
C ILE A 7 -6.67 16.29 -15.71
N SER A 8 -6.41 16.37 -16.18
CA SER A 8 -7.16 16.53 -15.36
C SER A 8 -7.97 16.70 -15.32
N LEU A 9 -8.05 16.92 -15.92
CA LEU A 9 -8.86 17.06 -15.21
C LEU A 9 -9.66 17.11 -14.89
N VAL A 10 -9.82 17.32 -15.38
CA VAL A 10 -10.66 17.30 -14.43
C VAL A 10 -11.29 17.38 -13.98
N CYS A 11 -11.51 17.81 -14.19
CA CYS A 11 -12.14 17.95 -13.16
C CYS A 11 -12.72 18.17 -12.95
N LEU A 12 -12.97 18.59 -13.24
CA LEU A 12 -13.56 18.86 -12.56
C LEU A 12 -14.08 19.12 -11.93
N ALA A 13 -14.18 19.40 -13.00
CA ALA A 13 -14.70 20.08 -11.93
C ALA A 13 -14.51 19.43 -10.66
N GLY A 14 -14.76 19.93 -9.77
CA GLY A 14 -14.60 19.38 -8.50
C GLY A 14 -13.68 18.23 -8.47
N CYS A 15 -13.16 18.06 -9.43
CA CYS A 15 -12.41 16.92 -9.66
C CYS A 15 -11.23 16.73 -8.77
N THR A 16 -10.66 17.72 -8.25
CA THR A 16 -9.43 17.56 -7.50
C THR A 16 -9.49 18.18 -6.12
N SER A 17 -10.67 18.42 -5.63
CA SER A 17 -10.81 18.98 -4.30
C SER A 17 -10.35 17.96 -3.26
N THR A 18 -9.69 18.44 -2.21
CA THR A 18 -9.28 17.64 -1.08
C THR A 18 -10.52 17.09 -0.37
N PRO A 19 -10.57 15.80 -0.09
CA PRO A 19 -11.68 15.25 0.68
C PRO A 19 -11.76 15.91 2.05
N ARG A 20 -12.96 16.25 2.49
CA ARG A 20 -13.18 16.83 3.81
C ARG A 20 -13.16 15.78 4.90
N ASN A 21 -13.56 14.56 4.54
CA ASN A 21 -13.64 13.44 5.47
C ASN A 21 -12.28 12.75 5.52
N PRO A 22 -11.68 12.60 6.73
CA PRO A 22 -10.39 11.90 6.86
C PRO A 22 -10.41 10.48 6.30
N GLU A 23 -11.53 9.78 6.44
CA GLU A 23 -11.66 8.44 5.91
C GLU A 23 -11.65 8.43 4.38
N ALA A 24 -12.30 9.43 3.76
CA ALA A 24 -12.29 9.53 2.30
C ALA A 24 -10.88 9.79 1.77
N TRP A 25 -10.08 10.57 2.49
CA TRP A 25 -8.69 10.81 2.15
C TRP A 25 -7.90 9.50 2.19
N MET A 26 -8.06 8.75 3.27
CA MET A 26 -7.40 7.48 3.46
C MET A 26 -7.75 6.48 2.34
N GLU A 27 -9.03 6.36 2.01
CA GLU A 27 -9.45 5.45 0.95
C GLU A 27 -8.93 5.88 -0.41
N ARG A 28 -8.83 7.18 -0.64
CA ARG A 28 -8.26 7.71 -1.87
C ARG A 28 -6.78 7.33 -2.01
N GLU A 29 -6.03 7.39 -0.92
CA GLU A 29 -4.62 6.96 -0.95
C GLU A 29 -4.50 5.47 -1.28
N ILE A 30 -5.35 4.64 -0.67
CA ILE A 30 -5.35 3.20 -0.92
C ILE A 30 -5.68 2.94 -2.39
N ASN A 31 -6.73 3.58 -2.91
CA ASN A 31 -7.17 3.37 -4.29
C ASN A 31 -6.11 3.78 -5.31
N ALA A 32 -5.29 4.77 -4.98
CA ALA A 32 -4.21 5.18 -5.86
C ALA A 32 -3.09 4.14 -5.95
N CYS A 33 -2.90 3.34 -4.89
CA CYS A 33 -1.83 2.34 -4.82
C CYS A 33 -2.28 0.95 -5.29
N LEU A 34 -3.57 0.64 -5.18
CA LEU A 34 -4.09 -0.70 -5.43
C LEU A 34 -3.76 -1.28 -6.81
N PRO A 35 -3.94 -0.54 -7.92
CA PRO A 35 -3.67 -1.13 -9.25
C PRO A 35 -2.25 -1.65 -9.40
N THR A 36 -1.28 -0.90 -8.92
CA THR A 36 0.14 -1.30 -8.97
C THR A 36 0.38 -2.54 -8.12
N ALA A 37 -0.17 -2.56 -6.90
CA ALA A 37 0.00 -3.69 -5.99
C ALA A 37 -0.63 -4.97 -6.57
N ILE A 38 -1.83 -4.86 -7.11
CA ILE A 38 -2.54 -6.00 -7.70
C ILE A 38 -1.78 -6.55 -8.91
N ALA A 39 -1.32 -5.65 -9.79
CA ALA A 39 -0.59 -6.07 -10.98
C ALA A 39 0.70 -6.81 -10.63
N PHE A 40 1.43 -6.31 -9.63
CA PHE A 40 2.67 -6.95 -9.19
C PHE A 40 2.39 -8.33 -8.58
N ARG A 41 1.37 -8.43 -7.74
CA ARG A 41 0.94 -9.72 -7.17
C ARG A 41 0.63 -10.73 -8.27
N GLU A 42 -0.15 -10.33 -9.27
CA GLU A 42 -0.53 -11.23 -10.36
C GLU A 42 0.69 -11.69 -11.14
N GLY A 43 1.64 -10.80 -11.37
CA GLY A 43 2.90 -11.16 -12.01
C GLY A 43 3.68 -12.20 -11.23
N LEU A 44 3.78 -12.03 -9.91
CA LEU A 44 4.49 -12.97 -9.04
C LEU A 44 3.80 -14.34 -8.99
N ARG A 45 2.48 -14.36 -8.99
CA ARG A 45 1.72 -15.60 -8.92
C ARG A 45 1.92 -16.49 -10.15
N LYS A 46 2.25 -15.89 -11.29
CA LYS A 46 2.59 -16.66 -12.50
C LYS A 46 3.86 -17.49 -12.31
N TYR A 47 4.71 -17.12 -11.38
CA TYR A 47 5.93 -17.84 -11.05
C TYR A 47 5.82 -18.64 -9.76
N ASN A 48 4.60 -18.85 -9.28
CA ASN A 48 4.32 -19.59 -8.05
C ASN A 48 4.99 -18.97 -6.81
N VAL A 49 5.13 -17.67 -6.80
CA VAL A 49 5.64 -16.94 -5.63
C VAL A 49 4.45 -16.58 -4.75
N TRP A 50 4.54 -16.95 -3.47
CA TRP A 50 3.52 -16.52 -2.52
C TRP A 50 3.49 -15.00 -2.48
N SER A 51 2.32 -14.42 -2.70
CA SER A 51 2.18 -12.97 -2.74
C SER A 51 0.74 -12.57 -2.41
N GLU A 52 0.62 -11.47 -1.66
CA GLU A 52 -0.67 -10.91 -1.29
C GLU A 52 -0.58 -9.40 -1.37
N VAL A 53 -1.72 -8.76 -1.58
CA VAL A 53 -1.81 -7.30 -1.46
C VAL A 53 -2.23 -7.00 -0.04
N LEU A 54 -1.44 -6.17 0.63
CA LEU A 54 -1.71 -5.73 1.99
C LEU A 54 -2.27 -4.32 1.95
N VAL A 55 -3.38 -4.11 2.66
CA VAL A 55 -4.00 -2.79 2.80
C VAL A 55 -3.84 -2.38 4.26
N ALA A 56 -3.14 -1.27 4.48
CA ALA A 56 -2.86 -0.75 5.81
C ALA A 56 -3.53 0.61 6.00
N ARG A 57 -3.99 0.87 7.22
CA ARG A 57 -4.62 2.14 7.60
C ARG A 57 -4.10 2.55 8.96
N TRP A 58 -3.77 3.82 9.11
CA TRP A 58 -3.24 4.32 10.38
C TRP A 58 -3.54 5.81 10.57
N TRP A 59 -3.22 6.31 11.75
CA TRP A 59 -3.35 7.73 12.10
C TRP A 59 -1.95 8.33 12.16
N ASP A 60 -1.74 9.47 11.49
CA ASP A 60 -0.41 10.08 11.44
C ASP A 60 -0.24 11.26 12.41
N GLY A 61 -1.21 11.49 13.27
CA GLY A 61 -1.24 12.61 14.20
C GLY A 61 -2.12 13.76 13.71
N LYS A 62 -2.48 13.75 12.42
CA LYS A 62 -3.32 14.79 11.82
C LYS A 62 -4.51 14.21 11.08
N ARG A 63 -4.34 13.06 10.45
CA ARG A 63 -5.41 12.46 9.65
C ARG A 63 -5.19 10.96 9.50
N SER A 64 -6.23 10.29 9.05
CA SER A 64 -6.15 8.88 8.70
C SER A 64 -5.40 8.73 7.39
N ARG A 65 -4.47 7.79 7.35
CA ARG A 65 -3.64 7.49 6.19
C ARG A 65 -3.89 6.05 5.75
N GLY A 66 -3.64 5.80 4.49
CA GLY A 66 -3.77 4.46 3.96
C GLY A 66 -2.76 4.18 2.86
N HIS A 67 -2.44 2.89 2.70
CA HIS A 67 -1.50 2.44 1.68
C HIS A 67 -1.82 1.01 1.30
N ALA A 68 -1.59 0.67 0.04
CA ALA A 68 -1.72 -0.70 -0.44
C ALA A 68 -0.41 -1.07 -1.13
N TYR A 69 0.09 -2.27 -0.83
CA TYR A 69 1.34 -2.74 -1.42
C TYR A 69 1.37 -4.26 -1.45
N THR A 70 2.27 -4.81 -2.26
CA THR A 70 2.41 -6.26 -2.40
C THR A 70 3.43 -6.79 -1.41
N VAL A 71 3.07 -7.89 -0.74
CA VAL A 71 3.96 -8.62 0.16
C VAL A 71 4.24 -9.96 -0.50
N TYR A 72 5.50 -10.39 -0.54
CA TYR A 72 5.86 -11.63 -1.21
C TYR A 72 7.08 -12.29 -0.56
N LEU A 73 7.21 -13.60 -0.79
CA LEU A 73 8.35 -14.38 -0.29
C LEU A 73 9.36 -14.55 -1.43
N TYR A 74 10.61 -14.19 -1.17
CA TYR A 74 11.66 -14.32 -2.16
C TYR A 74 13.04 -14.41 -1.47
N PRO A 75 13.97 -15.25 -1.93
CA PRO A 75 13.82 -16.18 -3.06
C PRO A 75 12.98 -17.41 -2.69
N PRO A 76 12.53 -18.17 -3.69
CA PRO A 76 11.72 -19.36 -3.41
C PRO A 76 12.41 -20.31 -2.43
N GLY A 77 11.63 -20.86 -1.51
CA GLY A 77 12.15 -21.76 -0.49
C GLY A 77 12.76 -21.08 0.73
N LYS A 78 12.79 -19.75 0.74
CA LYS A 78 13.26 -18.96 1.89
C LYS A 78 12.07 -18.25 2.53
N ASN A 79 12.12 -18.08 3.84
CA ASN A 79 11.07 -17.37 4.57
C ASN A 79 11.44 -15.89 4.71
N GLN A 80 11.80 -15.28 3.60
CA GLN A 80 12.15 -13.86 3.58
C GLN A 80 11.03 -13.07 2.92
N LEU A 81 10.41 -12.19 3.69
CA LEU A 81 9.37 -11.31 3.19
C LEU A 81 9.97 -10.06 2.54
N TRP A 82 9.33 -9.66 1.45
CA TRP A 82 9.62 -8.42 0.74
C TRP A 82 8.33 -7.65 0.55
N THR A 83 8.44 -6.35 0.45
CA THR A 83 7.31 -5.49 0.11
C THR A 83 7.63 -4.70 -1.14
N TYR A 84 6.62 -4.46 -1.96
CA TYR A 84 6.75 -3.71 -3.20
C TYR A 84 5.65 -2.67 -3.32
N ASP A 85 6.04 -1.44 -3.65
CA ASP A 85 5.11 -0.37 -4.02
C ASP A 85 5.77 0.51 -5.09
N SER A 86 5.17 1.67 -5.37
CA SER A 86 5.67 2.57 -6.42
C SER A 86 7.10 3.08 -6.19
N TRP A 87 7.62 2.94 -4.97
CA TRP A 87 8.99 3.34 -4.66
C TRP A 87 9.98 2.20 -4.78
N GLY A 88 9.51 0.99 -5.08
CA GLY A 88 10.35 -0.18 -5.30
C GLY A 88 10.13 -1.28 -4.29
N SER A 89 11.01 -2.27 -4.33
CA SER A 89 10.98 -3.41 -3.42
C SER A 89 12.00 -3.23 -2.32
N TYR A 90 11.64 -3.65 -1.11
CA TYR A 90 12.59 -3.71 -0.02
C TYR A 90 12.29 -4.88 0.90
N ARG A 91 13.32 -5.34 1.57
CA ARG A 91 13.26 -6.49 2.46
C ARG A 91 12.52 -6.12 3.74
N SER A 92 11.51 -6.91 4.10
CA SER A 92 10.77 -6.71 5.34
C SER A 92 11.54 -7.33 6.51
N ARG A 93 11.50 -6.68 7.66
CA ARG A 93 12.05 -7.22 8.90
C ARG A 93 11.02 -8.00 9.72
N ALA A 94 9.82 -8.18 9.18
CA ALA A 94 8.79 -8.93 9.88
C ALA A 94 9.16 -10.40 9.97
N TYR A 95 8.85 -11.02 11.11
CA TYR A 95 9.15 -12.43 11.36
C TYR A 95 8.06 -13.36 10.82
N THR A 96 6.88 -12.85 10.58
CA THR A 96 5.75 -13.66 10.12
C THR A 96 5.02 -12.92 9.01
N ASN A 97 4.16 -13.64 8.32
CA ASN A 97 3.31 -13.05 7.29
C ASN A 97 1.95 -12.56 7.84
N ASN A 98 1.83 -12.42 9.15
CA ASN A 98 0.64 -11.81 9.74
C ASN A 98 0.52 -10.38 9.23
N PRO A 99 -0.62 -9.97 8.65
CA PRO A 99 -0.72 -8.67 7.99
C PRO A 99 -0.46 -7.49 8.93
N LEU A 100 -0.93 -7.53 10.17
CA LEU A 100 -0.69 -6.43 11.10
C LEU A 100 0.81 -6.31 11.43
N MET A 101 1.48 -7.44 11.65
CA MET A 101 2.91 -7.45 11.95
C MET A 101 3.72 -6.92 10.76
N VAL A 102 3.39 -7.34 9.56
CA VAL A 102 4.06 -6.86 8.35
C VAL A 102 3.86 -5.35 8.18
N ALA A 103 2.63 -4.87 8.36
CA ALA A 103 2.31 -3.45 8.22
C ALA A 103 3.02 -2.61 9.28
N GLN A 104 3.04 -3.07 10.53
CA GLN A 104 3.71 -2.38 11.62
C GLN A 104 5.20 -2.23 11.32
N THR A 105 5.83 -3.33 10.93
CA THR A 105 7.24 -3.34 10.58
C THR A 105 7.53 -2.41 9.39
N ALA A 106 6.69 -2.45 8.36
CA ALA A 106 6.86 -1.60 7.19
C ALA A 106 6.78 -0.12 7.55
N ASN A 107 5.80 0.26 8.37
CA ASN A 107 5.66 1.66 8.78
C ASN A 107 6.87 2.11 9.60
N LEU A 108 7.36 1.26 10.51
CA LEU A 108 8.54 1.59 11.30
C LEU A 108 9.79 1.73 10.43
N GLN A 109 9.96 0.86 9.45
CA GLN A 109 11.09 0.95 8.52
C GLN A 109 11.07 2.23 7.69
N ARG A 110 9.90 2.83 7.51
CA ARG A 110 9.71 4.06 6.74
C ARG A 110 9.55 5.31 7.60
N ASN A 111 9.71 5.18 8.91
CA ASN A 111 9.49 6.28 9.86
C ASN A 111 8.06 6.82 9.78
N LEU A 112 7.10 5.93 9.58
CA LEU A 112 5.69 6.28 9.61
C LEU A 112 5.08 5.85 10.94
N SER A 113 3.95 6.49 11.29
CA SER A 113 3.23 6.18 12.51
C SER A 113 2.64 4.79 12.49
N ILE A 114 2.54 4.15 13.66
CA ILE A 114 1.81 2.90 13.83
C ILE A 114 0.56 3.10 14.70
N ASP A 115 0.21 4.37 14.96
CA ASP A 115 -0.94 4.69 15.78
C ASP A 115 -2.23 4.26 15.09
N ARG A 116 -3.08 3.53 15.80
CA ARG A 116 -4.35 3.01 15.28
C ARG A 116 -4.19 2.15 14.02
N LEU A 117 -3.04 1.53 13.88
CA LEU A 117 -2.74 0.74 12.69
C LEU A 117 -3.65 -0.49 12.57
N THR A 118 -4.25 -0.66 11.42
CA THR A 118 -4.93 -1.89 11.02
C THR A 118 -4.39 -2.35 9.69
N ALA A 119 -4.45 -3.64 9.44
CA ALA A 119 -3.95 -4.18 8.18
C ALA A 119 -4.64 -5.51 7.86
N GLU A 120 -4.88 -5.71 6.58
CA GLU A 120 -5.48 -6.95 6.10
C GLU A 120 -4.98 -7.24 4.69
N TYR A 121 -5.00 -8.51 4.32
CA TYR A 121 -4.73 -8.90 2.94
C TYR A 121 -6.02 -8.78 2.11
N LEU A 122 -5.88 -8.26 0.91
CA LEU A 122 -6.98 -8.15 -0.04
C LEU A 122 -7.36 -9.55 -0.54
N LYS A 123 -8.64 -9.84 -0.52
CA LYS A 123 -9.17 -11.13 -0.98
C LYS A 123 -9.41 -11.19 -2.48
#